data_108ff2d268eceedd02566cda4bf0286f
#
_entry.id   108ff2d268eceedd02566cda4bf0286f
#
_cell.length_a   1.000
_cell.length_b   1.000
_cell.length_c   1.000
_cell.angle_alpha   90.00
_cell.angle_beta   90.00
_cell.angle_gamma   90.00
#
_symmetry.space_group_name_H-M   'P 1'
#
loop_
_entity.id
_entity.type
_entity.pdbx_description
1 polymer ?
#
loop_
_entity_poly.entity_id
_entity_poly.type
_entity_poly.pdbx_seq_one_letter_code
_entity_poly.pdbx_strand_id
1 'polypeptide(L)'
;HGHSDHGGGLESFLNINNKAKIYVNRFAFNDYYLRMFGNIKHNIGLNKDYKWNDRVVLVNGLYKVDDGVLLFNKIRGKEFVPLSNKKLLKKRRNAYVEDDFSHEQNLLLNEGNKSFLFVGCGHRGIINILKEAERISRSPIDYFFGGLHLYNYANKKYEDDNLIYNISKVLKDKETVFYCCHCTGEDAYN
;
A
#
# COMPACT_ATOMS: atom_id res chain seq x y z
N HIS A 1 -1.34 -3.87 -2.57
CA HIS A 1 -1.60 -3.16 -3.81
C HIS A 1 -1.19 -3.98 -5.04
N GLY A 2 -1.50 -3.50 -6.24
CA GLY A 2 -1.37 -4.27 -7.49
C GLY A 2 0.02 -4.32 -8.12
N HIS A 3 1.10 -4.20 -7.34
CA HIS A 3 2.47 -4.35 -7.84
C HIS A 3 3.01 -5.76 -7.57
N SER A 4 3.84 -6.26 -8.48
CA SER A 4 4.35 -7.63 -8.47
C SER A 4 5.25 -7.96 -7.27
N ASP A 5 5.91 -6.98 -6.67
CA ASP A 5 6.72 -7.13 -5.46
C ASP A 5 5.86 -7.40 -4.20
N HIS A 6 4.55 -7.14 -4.26
CA HIS A 6 3.60 -7.45 -3.19
C HIS A 6 2.71 -8.66 -3.49
N GLY A 7 2.24 -8.79 -4.72
CA GLY A 7 1.30 -9.85 -5.09
C GLY A 7 1.90 -10.95 -5.98
N GLY A 8 3.20 -10.88 -6.32
CA GLY A 8 3.85 -11.86 -7.21
C GLY A 8 3.88 -13.29 -6.67
N GLY A 9 3.82 -13.47 -5.34
CA GLY A 9 3.72 -14.77 -4.70
C GLY A 9 2.33 -15.42 -4.74
N LEU A 10 1.33 -14.76 -5.33
CA LEU A 10 -0.06 -15.22 -5.34
C LEU A 10 -0.21 -16.60 -6.00
N GLU A 11 0.50 -16.84 -7.09
CA GLU A 11 0.48 -18.15 -7.77
C GLU A 11 0.95 -19.28 -6.86
N SER A 12 2.11 -19.11 -6.24
CA SER A 12 2.66 -20.11 -5.32
C SER A 12 1.73 -20.36 -4.14
N PHE A 13 1.11 -19.28 -3.61
CA PHE A 13 0.14 -19.41 -2.53
C PHE A 13 -1.11 -20.19 -2.96
N LEU A 14 -1.66 -19.91 -4.14
CA LEU A 14 -2.84 -20.59 -4.68
C LEU A 14 -2.59 -22.08 -4.92
N ASN A 15 -1.37 -22.44 -5.32
CA ASN A 15 -0.99 -23.83 -5.58
C ASN A 15 -0.80 -24.65 -4.29
N ILE A 16 -0.31 -24.04 -3.22
CA ILE A 16 -0.03 -24.71 -1.94
C ILE A 16 -1.25 -24.71 -1.03
N ASN A 17 -1.97 -23.60 -0.95
CA ASN A 17 -3.15 -23.45 -0.12
C ASN A 17 -4.41 -23.51 -0.98
N ASN A 18 -5.30 -24.46 -0.70
CA ASN A 18 -6.55 -24.67 -1.45
C ASN A 18 -7.82 -24.20 -0.71
N LYS A 19 -7.68 -23.58 0.47
CA LYS A 19 -8.82 -23.22 1.33
C LYS A 19 -8.99 -21.73 1.54
N ALA A 20 -7.88 -21.00 1.72
CA ALA A 20 -7.92 -19.59 2.12
C ALA A 20 -8.56 -18.72 1.02
N LYS A 21 -9.44 -17.81 1.43
CA LYS A 21 -9.90 -16.71 0.59
C LYS A 21 -8.82 -15.64 0.49
N ILE A 22 -8.75 -14.99 -0.65
CA ILE A 22 -7.76 -13.96 -0.97
C ILE A 22 -8.50 -12.66 -1.24
N TYR A 23 -8.37 -11.72 -0.32
CA TYR A 23 -9.05 -10.42 -0.41
C TYR A 23 -8.15 -9.42 -1.12
N VAL A 24 -8.55 -8.99 -2.30
CA VAL A 24 -7.75 -8.12 -3.17
C VAL A 24 -8.55 -6.87 -3.56
N ASN A 25 -7.90 -5.71 -3.54
CA ASN A 25 -8.51 -4.51 -4.07
C ASN A 25 -8.95 -4.74 -5.54
N ARG A 26 -10.19 -4.37 -5.86
CA ARG A 26 -10.78 -4.59 -7.19
C ARG A 26 -9.96 -4.04 -8.37
N PHE A 27 -9.09 -3.07 -8.12
CA PHE A 27 -8.23 -2.45 -9.12
C PHE A 27 -6.82 -3.06 -9.18
N ALA A 28 -6.45 -3.98 -8.25
CA ALA A 28 -5.10 -4.52 -8.16
C ALA A 28 -4.64 -5.28 -9.43
N PHE A 29 -5.58 -5.82 -10.20
CA PHE A 29 -5.30 -6.52 -11.46
C PHE A 29 -5.33 -5.64 -12.72
N ASN A 30 -5.28 -4.32 -12.56
CA ASN A 30 -5.14 -3.41 -13.70
C ASN A 30 -3.68 -3.36 -14.17
N ASP A 31 -3.42 -2.62 -15.24
CA ASP A 31 -2.09 -2.50 -15.85
C ASP A 31 -1.27 -1.42 -15.16
N TYR A 32 -0.19 -1.81 -14.48
CA TYR A 32 0.73 -0.94 -13.77
C TYR A 32 2.14 -1.04 -14.34
N TYR A 33 2.84 0.10 -14.39
CA TYR A 33 4.14 0.22 -15.02
C TYR A 33 5.07 1.13 -14.24
N LEU A 34 6.36 0.81 -14.27
CA LEU A 34 7.43 1.71 -13.85
C LEU A 34 8.01 2.41 -15.09
N ARG A 35 8.08 3.74 -15.04
CA ARG A 35 8.80 4.54 -16.04
C ARG A 35 10.29 4.47 -15.75
N MET A 36 11.03 3.90 -16.68
CA MET A 36 12.48 3.78 -16.65
C MET A 36 13.15 4.85 -17.52
N PHE A 37 14.51 4.86 -17.53
CA PHE A 37 15.29 5.71 -18.41
C PHE A 37 14.87 5.54 -19.88
N GLY A 38 14.93 6.63 -20.68
CA GLY A 38 14.50 6.62 -22.07
C GLY A 38 12.99 6.46 -22.29
N ASN A 39 12.17 6.69 -21.24
CA ASN A 39 10.71 6.54 -21.27
C ASN A 39 10.21 5.10 -21.52
N ILE A 40 11.08 4.11 -21.28
CA ILE A 40 10.72 2.68 -21.30
C ILE A 40 9.76 2.42 -20.14
N LYS A 41 8.72 1.62 -20.40
CA LYS A 41 7.71 1.25 -19.42
C LYS A 41 7.85 -0.25 -19.08
N HIS A 42 8.30 -0.52 -17.88
CA HIS A 42 8.40 -1.87 -17.35
C HIS A 42 7.08 -2.25 -16.64
N ASN A 43 6.49 -3.38 -17.04
CA ASN A 43 5.26 -3.88 -16.39
C ASN A 43 5.60 -4.36 -14.98
N ILE A 44 4.88 -3.83 -14.00
CA ILE A 44 4.99 -4.18 -12.59
C ILE A 44 3.65 -4.66 -12.00
N GLY A 45 2.65 -4.89 -12.85
CA GLY A 45 1.33 -5.36 -12.45
C GLY A 45 1.29 -6.86 -12.12
N LEU A 46 0.18 -7.30 -11.57
CA LEU A 46 -0.11 -8.69 -11.26
C LEU A 46 -0.59 -9.45 -12.50
N ASN A 47 -0.42 -10.78 -12.50
CA ASN A 47 -1.06 -11.63 -13.49
C ASN A 47 -2.60 -11.54 -13.33
N LYS A 48 -3.26 -11.11 -14.41
CA LYS A 48 -4.71 -10.84 -14.43
C LYS A 48 -5.57 -12.09 -14.35
N ASP A 49 -5.03 -13.25 -14.70
CA ASP A 49 -5.77 -14.52 -14.72
C ASP A 49 -6.24 -14.90 -13.32
N TYR A 50 -5.46 -14.54 -12.30
CA TYR A 50 -5.82 -14.80 -10.90
C TYR A 50 -7.02 -14.01 -10.41
N LYS A 51 -7.41 -12.93 -11.09
CA LYS A 51 -8.63 -12.18 -10.78
C LYS A 51 -9.90 -13.06 -10.81
N TRP A 52 -9.88 -14.08 -11.63
CA TRP A 52 -11.03 -14.96 -11.87
C TRP A 52 -10.99 -16.25 -11.06
N ASN A 53 -10.00 -16.40 -10.16
CA ASN A 53 -9.95 -17.53 -9.25
C ASN A 53 -11.12 -17.44 -8.25
N ASP A 54 -11.80 -18.54 -8.00
CA ASP A 54 -13.00 -18.67 -7.17
C ASP A 54 -12.78 -18.25 -5.70
N ARG A 55 -11.53 -18.29 -5.24
CA ARG A 55 -11.13 -17.86 -3.90
C ARG A 55 -10.78 -16.37 -3.80
N VAL A 56 -10.71 -15.64 -4.92
CA VAL A 56 -10.40 -14.22 -4.93
C VAL A 56 -11.67 -13.41 -4.68
N VAL A 57 -11.64 -12.63 -3.61
CA VAL A 57 -12.69 -11.69 -3.22
C VAL A 57 -12.24 -10.28 -3.56
N LEU A 58 -12.92 -9.63 -4.52
CA LEU A 58 -12.59 -8.27 -4.95
C LEU A 58 -13.20 -7.24 -3.98
N VAL A 59 -12.31 -6.52 -3.28
CA VAL A 59 -12.68 -5.53 -2.26
C VAL A 59 -12.75 -4.12 -2.85
N ASN A 60 -13.74 -3.34 -2.42
CA ASN A 60 -13.85 -1.92 -2.75
C ASN A 60 -14.40 -1.10 -1.57
N GLY A 61 -13.64 -0.10 -1.14
CA GLY A 61 -13.98 0.74 0.01
C GLY A 61 -13.64 0.08 1.34
N LEU A 62 -14.49 0.29 2.34
CA LEU A 62 -14.41 -0.38 3.63
C LEU A 62 -15.08 -1.75 3.53
N TYR A 63 -14.38 -2.81 3.91
CA TYR A 63 -14.85 -4.18 3.84
C TYR A 63 -14.55 -4.92 5.15
N LYS A 64 -15.56 -5.46 5.78
CA LYS A 64 -15.42 -6.30 6.97
C LYS A 64 -15.16 -7.75 6.55
N VAL A 65 -13.99 -8.26 6.91
CA VAL A 65 -13.62 -9.67 6.67
C VAL A 65 -14.17 -10.54 7.79
N ASP A 66 -13.99 -10.08 9.03
CA ASP A 66 -14.44 -10.74 10.26
C ASP A 66 -14.60 -9.69 11.37
N ASP A 67 -15.04 -10.09 12.55
CA ASP A 67 -15.06 -9.21 13.71
C ASP A 67 -13.65 -8.73 14.04
N GLY A 68 -13.49 -7.40 14.11
CA GLY A 68 -12.20 -6.78 14.31
C GLY A 68 -11.27 -6.77 13.08
N VAL A 69 -11.63 -7.40 11.94
CA VAL A 69 -10.78 -7.49 10.75
C VAL A 69 -11.38 -6.69 9.60
N LEU A 70 -10.80 -5.53 9.31
CA LEU A 70 -11.30 -4.57 8.34
C LEU A 70 -10.27 -4.30 7.24
N LEU A 71 -10.70 -4.32 5.99
CA LEU A 71 -9.92 -3.84 4.85
C LEU A 71 -10.46 -2.48 4.39
N PHE A 72 -9.55 -1.57 4.05
CA PHE A 72 -9.95 -0.28 3.50
C PHE A 72 -8.97 0.19 2.42
N ASN A 73 -9.49 0.93 1.43
CA ASN A 73 -8.72 1.36 0.27
C ASN A 73 -9.10 2.76 -0.26
N LYS A 74 -10.03 3.44 0.38
CA LYS A 74 -10.38 4.83 0.04
C LYS A 74 -9.65 5.77 1.00
N ILE A 75 -8.44 6.19 0.60
CA ILE A 75 -7.62 7.10 1.37
C ILE A 75 -7.92 8.53 0.93
N ARG A 76 -8.30 9.38 1.87
CA ARG A 76 -8.51 10.83 1.69
C ARG A 76 -7.21 11.57 1.94
N GLY A 77 -7.13 12.79 1.44
CA GLY A 77 -5.97 13.65 1.62
C GLY A 77 -4.84 13.38 0.61
N LYS A 78 -3.84 14.28 0.65
CA LYS A 78 -2.64 14.26 -0.19
C LYS A 78 -1.43 14.81 0.56
N GLU A 79 -1.44 14.73 1.89
CA GLU A 79 -0.34 15.21 2.72
C GLU A 79 0.87 14.29 2.57
N PHE A 80 2.02 14.86 2.34
CA PHE A 80 3.31 14.18 2.29
C PHE A 80 3.30 12.87 1.46
N VAL A 81 2.69 12.92 0.27
CA VAL A 81 2.69 11.80 -0.67
C VAL A 81 4.09 11.67 -1.27
N PRO A 82 4.67 10.46 -1.34
CA PRO A 82 6.00 10.24 -1.91
C PRO A 82 6.15 10.77 -3.33
N LEU A 83 7.23 11.52 -3.60
CA LEU A 83 7.47 12.15 -4.91
C LEU A 83 7.89 11.13 -5.97
N SER A 84 8.51 10.03 -5.57
CA SER A 84 8.91 8.90 -6.42
C SER A 84 7.71 8.24 -7.12
N ASN A 85 6.51 8.39 -6.57
CA ASN A 85 5.26 7.96 -7.17
C ASN A 85 5.06 8.44 -8.62
N LYS A 86 5.62 9.60 -9.00
CA LYS A 86 5.55 10.14 -10.37
C LYS A 86 6.13 9.24 -11.45
N LYS A 87 6.97 8.26 -11.06
CA LYS A 87 7.52 7.25 -11.97
C LYS A 87 6.59 6.05 -12.16
N LEU A 88 5.61 5.89 -11.29
CA LEU A 88 4.66 4.81 -11.33
C LEU A 88 3.45 5.21 -12.16
N LEU A 89 3.10 4.36 -13.11
CA LEU A 89 2.08 4.63 -14.11
C LEU A 89 1.03 3.54 -14.09
N LYS A 90 -0.18 3.91 -14.46
CA LYS A 90 -1.21 2.97 -14.85
C LYS A 90 -1.64 3.18 -16.29
N LYS A 91 -2.04 2.11 -16.96
CA LYS A 91 -2.61 2.20 -18.30
C LYS A 91 -4.10 2.49 -18.20
N ARG A 92 -4.53 3.55 -18.85
CA ARG A 92 -5.93 3.93 -18.96
C ARG A 92 -6.29 4.03 -20.45
N ARG A 93 -7.06 3.07 -20.96
CA ARG A 93 -7.29 2.89 -22.39
C ARG A 93 -5.94 2.76 -23.13
N ASN A 94 -5.62 3.67 -24.04
CA ASN A 94 -4.37 3.66 -24.83
C ASN A 94 -3.29 4.61 -24.27
N ALA A 95 -3.52 5.24 -23.11
CA ALA A 95 -2.58 6.19 -22.50
C ALA A 95 -1.98 5.64 -21.20
N TYR A 96 -0.73 6.01 -20.96
CA TYR A 96 -0.08 5.83 -19.67
C TYR A 96 -0.20 7.14 -18.88
N VAL A 97 -0.83 7.06 -17.73
CA VAL A 97 -1.03 8.20 -16.82
C VAL A 97 -0.35 7.91 -15.48
N GLU A 98 -0.08 8.92 -14.69
CA GLU A 98 0.40 8.74 -13.32
C GLU A 98 -0.58 7.86 -12.53
N ASP A 99 -0.03 6.97 -11.72
CA ASP A 99 -0.85 6.11 -10.88
C ASP A 99 -1.45 6.93 -9.73
N ASP A 100 -2.73 6.75 -9.48
CA ASP A 100 -3.45 7.35 -8.36
C ASP A 100 -3.51 6.44 -7.14
N PHE A 101 -2.91 5.25 -7.24
CA PHE A 101 -2.87 4.23 -6.19
C PHE A 101 -4.26 3.85 -5.65
N SER A 102 -5.29 3.94 -6.49
CA SER A 102 -6.64 3.47 -6.15
C SER A 102 -6.69 1.97 -5.85
N HIS A 103 -5.63 1.24 -6.20
CA HIS A 103 -5.44 -0.19 -5.94
C HIS A 103 -4.72 -0.48 -4.61
N GLU A 104 -4.27 0.53 -3.87
CA GLU A 104 -3.70 0.33 -2.53
C GLU A 104 -4.79 -0.13 -1.56
N GLN A 105 -4.45 -1.08 -0.69
CA GLN A 105 -5.36 -1.67 0.31
C GLN A 105 -4.62 -1.85 1.62
N ASN A 106 -5.27 -1.49 2.70
CA ASN A 106 -4.73 -1.58 4.03
C ASN A 106 -5.61 -2.48 4.89
N LEU A 107 -5.01 -3.11 5.90
CA LEU A 107 -5.70 -3.95 6.87
C LEU A 107 -5.67 -3.25 8.24
N LEU A 108 -6.84 -3.08 8.83
CA LEU A 108 -7.01 -2.68 10.21
C LEU A 108 -7.52 -3.88 11.01
N LEU A 109 -6.73 -4.29 12.00
CA LEU A 109 -7.07 -5.36 12.93
C LEU A 109 -7.31 -4.75 14.31
N ASN A 110 -8.42 -5.07 14.94
CA ASN A 110 -8.73 -4.72 16.31
C ASN A 110 -8.82 -6.00 17.13
N GLU A 111 -8.03 -6.09 18.18
CA GLU A 111 -8.02 -7.23 19.11
C GLU A 111 -7.97 -6.71 20.56
N GLY A 112 -8.99 -7.06 21.34
CA GLY A 112 -9.18 -6.51 22.65
C GLY A 112 -9.35 -4.99 22.60
N ASN A 113 -8.46 -4.26 23.30
CA ASN A 113 -8.41 -2.80 23.30
C ASN A 113 -7.28 -2.23 22.43
N LYS A 114 -6.69 -3.05 21.55
CA LYS A 114 -5.57 -2.67 20.68
C LYS A 114 -5.96 -2.65 19.22
N SER A 115 -5.38 -1.71 18.48
CA SER A 115 -5.54 -1.55 17.05
C SER A 115 -4.21 -1.70 16.32
N PHE A 116 -4.23 -2.48 15.25
CA PHE A 116 -3.05 -2.80 14.44
C PHE A 116 -3.33 -2.42 12.98
N LEU A 117 -2.49 -1.56 12.43
CA LEU A 117 -2.59 -1.13 11.04
C LEU A 117 -1.47 -1.78 10.21
N PHE A 118 -1.85 -2.54 9.18
CA PHE A 118 -0.94 -3.14 8.21
C PHE A 118 -1.06 -2.44 6.87
N VAL A 119 0.07 -1.95 6.37
CA VAL A 119 0.20 -1.19 5.12
C VAL A 119 1.24 -1.86 4.24
N GLY A 120 1.04 -1.85 2.92
CA GLY A 120 2.08 -2.28 1.99
C GLY A 120 3.20 -1.24 1.88
N CYS A 121 3.25 -0.50 0.77
CA CYS A 121 4.23 0.57 0.55
C CYS A 121 3.83 1.93 1.11
N GLY A 122 2.55 2.21 1.32
CA GLY A 122 2.09 3.53 1.75
C GLY A 122 2.14 4.60 0.65
N HIS A 123 1.92 4.24 -0.60
CA HIS A 123 1.94 5.15 -1.76
C HIS A 123 0.98 6.34 -1.62
N ARG A 124 -0.15 6.16 -0.93
CA ARG A 124 -1.12 7.24 -0.66
C ARG A 124 -0.65 8.22 0.42
N GLY A 125 0.58 8.03 0.96
CA GLY A 125 1.17 8.77 2.05
C GLY A 125 0.71 8.26 3.42
N ILE A 126 1.67 7.91 4.26
CA ILE A 126 1.40 7.29 5.58
C ILE A 126 0.49 8.16 6.45
N ILE A 127 0.66 9.48 6.42
CA ILE A 127 -0.17 10.40 7.22
C ILE A 127 -1.64 10.31 6.82
N ASN A 128 -1.93 10.21 5.52
CA ASN A 128 -3.30 10.09 5.02
C ASN A 128 -3.90 8.72 5.37
N ILE A 129 -3.09 7.65 5.32
CA ILE A 129 -3.52 6.29 5.65
C ILE A 129 -3.83 6.19 7.15
N LEU A 130 -2.98 6.73 8.02
CA LEU A 130 -3.21 6.78 9.47
C LEU A 130 -4.48 7.56 9.81
N LYS A 131 -4.65 8.76 9.25
CA LYS A 131 -5.88 9.56 9.45
C LYS A 131 -7.15 8.79 9.05
N GLU A 132 -7.11 8.04 7.96
CA GLU A 132 -8.26 7.24 7.53
C GLU A 132 -8.47 6.03 8.44
N ALA A 133 -7.40 5.36 8.91
CA ALA A 133 -7.48 4.26 9.86
C ALA A 133 -8.06 4.71 11.20
N GLU A 134 -7.56 5.83 11.75
CA GLU A 134 -8.07 6.45 12.97
C GLU A 134 -9.55 6.86 12.86
N ARG A 135 -9.96 7.37 11.69
CA ARG A 135 -11.37 7.69 11.42
C ARG A 135 -12.27 6.44 11.43
N ILE A 136 -11.76 5.30 10.91
CA ILE A 136 -12.49 4.02 10.86
C ILE A 136 -12.56 3.40 12.24
N SER A 137 -11.44 3.35 12.97
CA SER A 137 -11.36 2.78 14.33
C SER A 137 -12.05 3.65 15.37
N ARG A 138 -12.20 4.97 15.10
CA ARG A 138 -12.64 6.02 16.05
C ARG A 138 -11.72 6.16 17.25
N SER A 139 -10.46 5.75 17.11
CA SER A 139 -9.41 5.80 18.14
C SER A 139 -8.04 5.93 17.47
N PRO A 140 -7.01 6.40 18.18
CA PRO A 140 -5.63 6.30 17.71
C PRO A 140 -5.26 4.86 17.37
N ILE A 141 -4.27 4.70 16.47
CA ILE A 141 -3.71 3.39 16.13
C ILE A 141 -2.57 3.07 17.10
N ASP A 142 -2.61 1.89 17.75
CA ASP A 142 -1.56 1.48 18.68
C ASP A 142 -0.30 1.00 17.97
N TYR A 143 -0.46 0.19 16.91
CA TYR A 143 0.66 -0.44 16.20
C TYR A 143 0.53 -0.28 14.69
N PHE A 144 1.62 0.12 14.06
CA PHE A 144 1.75 0.20 12.62
C PHE A 144 2.79 -0.80 12.11
N PHE A 145 2.48 -1.49 11.02
CA PHE A 145 3.39 -2.39 10.30
C PHE A 145 3.35 -2.08 8.82
N GLY A 146 4.49 -1.74 8.21
CA GLY A 146 4.53 -1.53 6.76
C GLY A 146 5.63 -0.61 6.26
N GLY A 147 5.56 -0.30 4.95
CA GLY A 147 6.46 0.60 4.27
C GLY A 147 5.93 2.04 4.23
N LEU A 148 6.86 2.99 4.12
CA LEU A 148 6.54 4.42 4.01
C LEU A 148 6.85 4.98 2.61
N HIS A 149 7.35 4.13 1.71
CA HIS A 149 7.78 4.47 0.33
C HIS A 149 8.77 5.65 0.27
N LEU A 150 9.74 5.66 1.19
CA LEU A 150 10.76 6.71 1.28
C LEU A 150 12.08 6.35 0.62
N TYR A 151 12.25 5.08 0.23
CA TYR A 151 13.43 4.58 -0.47
C TYR A 151 13.05 3.87 -1.77
N ASN A 152 13.73 4.24 -2.85
CA ASN A 152 13.53 3.63 -4.17
C ASN A 152 14.69 2.69 -4.51
N TYR A 153 14.45 1.38 -4.45
CA TYR A 153 15.44 0.35 -4.73
C TYR A 153 15.99 0.38 -6.17
N ALA A 154 15.22 0.84 -7.15
CA ALA A 154 15.63 0.86 -8.55
C ALA A 154 16.75 1.87 -8.83
N ASN A 155 16.78 3.00 -8.13
CA ASN A 155 17.81 4.02 -8.29
C ASN A 155 18.63 4.27 -7.03
N LYS A 156 18.38 3.51 -5.96
CA LYS A 156 19.05 3.59 -4.65
C LYS A 156 19.03 5.00 -4.05
N LYS A 157 17.88 5.68 -4.16
CA LYS A 157 17.73 7.05 -3.64
C LYS A 157 16.57 7.12 -2.65
N TYR A 158 16.77 7.94 -1.63
CA TYR A 158 15.70 8.33 -0.71
C TYR A 158 14.83 9.42 -1.33
N GLU A 159 13.68 9.63 -0.74
CA GLU A 159 12.84 10.81 -0.98
C GLU A 159 13.56 12.09 -0.50
N ASP A 160 13.00 13.23 -0.84
CA ASP A 160 13.50 14.53 -0.41
C ASP A 160 13.58 14.64 1.11
N ASP A 161 14.70 15.15 1.65
CA ASP A 161 14.96 15.23 3.08
C ASP A 161 13.91 16.03 3.83
N ASN A 162 13.36 17.11 3.22
CA ASN A 162 12.29 17.88 3.83
C ASN A 162 10.99 17.07 3.91
N LEU A 163 10.72 16.23 2.92
CA LEU A 163 9.57 15.33 2.96
C LEU A 163 9.71 14.33 4.10
N ILE A 164 10.88 13.68 4.22
CA ILE A 164 11.19 12.73 5.29
C ILE A 164 11.06 13.41 6.65
N TYR A 165 11.68 14.58 6.82
CA TYR A 165 11.62 15.36 8.04
C TYR A 165 10.18 15.73 8.46
N ASN A 166 9.36 16.19 7.51
CA ASN A 166 7.97 16.55 7.80
C ASN A 166 7.13 15.33 8.18
N ILE A 167 7.35 14.19 7.53
CA ILE A 167 6.70 12.92 7.90
C ILE A 167 7.12 12.53 9.31
N SER A 168 8.42 12.49 9.61
CA SER A 168 8.96 12.09 10.91
C SER A 168 8.42 12.96 12.05
N LYS A 169 8.32 14.27 11.83
CA LYS A 169 7.74 15.21 12.80
C LYS A 169 6.30 14.83 13.16
N VAL A 170 5.46 14.54 12.16
CA VAL A 170 4.07 14.15 12.41
C VAL A 170 3.99 12.78 13.09
N LEU A 171 4.85 11.82 12.71
CA LEU A 171 4.83 10.48 13.31
C LEU A 171 5.32 10.46 14.75
N LYS A 172 6.31 11.29 15.09
CA LYS A 172 6.84 11.42 16.47
C LYS A 172 5.79 11.96 17.48
N ASP A 173 4.84 12.73 17.00
CA ASP A 173 3.75 13.26 17.84
C ASP A 173 2.63 12.24 18.10
N LYS A 174 2.74 11.03 17.56
CA LYS A 174 1.75 9.95 17.75
C LYS A 174 2.22 8.94 18.79
N GLU A 175 1.28 8.42 19.56
CA GLU A 175 1.52 7.33 20.52
C GLU A 175 1.64 5.95 19.81
N THR A 176 1.53 5.91 18.50
CA THR A 176 1.65 4.70 17.66
C THR A 176 3.06 4.14 17.70
N VAL A 177 3.20 2.83 17.93
CA VAL A 177 4.48 2.12 17.75
C VAL A 177 4.63 1.72 16.29
N PHE A 178 5.71 2.18 15.64
CA PHE A 178 5.95 1.95 14.22
C PHE A 178 6.96 0.82 13.99
N TYR A 179 6.54 -0.22 13.28
CA TYR A 179 7.40 -1.27 12.72
C TYR A 179 7.54 -1.06 11.23
N CYS A 180 8.52 -0.25 10.84
CA CYS A 180 8.77 0.08 9.44
C CYS A 180 9.61 -1.01 8.76
N CYS A 181 9.32 -1.25 7.48
CA CYS A 181 10.03 -2.25 6.68
C CYS A 181 10.02 -1.89 5.19
N HIS A 182 10.51 -2.82 4.36
CA HIS A 182 10.44 -2.75 2.91
C HIS A 182 10.94 -1.40 2.37
N CYS A 183 10.11 -0.65 1.65
CA CYS A 183 10.48 0.60 0.97
C CYS A 183 10.62 1.83 1.88
N THR A 184 10.72 1.69 3.20
CA THR A 184 11.06 2.80 4.10
C THR A 184 12.52 3.18 3.93
N GLY A 185 13.42 2.20 3.87
CA GLY A 185 14.87 2.39 3.88
C GLY A 185 15.41 2.65 5.29
N GLU A 186 16.64 2.23 5.53
CA GLU A 186 17.26 2.26 6.86
C GLU A 186 17.55 3.70 7.32
N ASP A 187 18.13 4.54 6.45
CA ASP A 187 18.47 5.93 6.80
C ASP A 187 17.25 6.80 7.05
N ALA A 188 16.13 6.54 6.37
CA ALA A 188 14.89 7.29 6.58
C ALA A 188 14.14 6.85 7.86
N TYR A 189 14.50 5.69 8.43
CA TYR A 189 13.94 5.19 9.68
C TYR A 189 14.68 5.78 10.89
N ASN A 190 16.01 6.00 10.80
CA ASN A 190 16.87 6.54 11.85
C ASN A 190 16.73 8.08 11.95
#